data_733e9f8d1721313819e6ee2c595a1152
#
_entry.id   733e9f8d1721313819e6ee2c595a1152
#
_cell.length_a   1.000
_cell.length_b   1.000
_cell.length_c   1.000
_cell.angle_alpha   90.00
_cell.angle_beta   90.00
_cell.angle_gamma   90.00
#
_symmetry.space_group_name_H-M   'P 1'
#
loop_
_entity.id
_entity.type
_entity.pdbx_description
1 polymer ?
#
loop_
_entity_poly.entity_id
_entity_poly.type
_entity_poly.pdbx_seq_one_letter_code
_entity_poly.pdbx_strand_id
1 'polypeptide(L)' 'MKADHNMSEYEFLEMLNDEYPPVNLAGIEYSFGYALKELDPIRFDVMYNDYCSMLEEEDYA' A
#
# COMPACT_ATOMS: atom_id res chain seq x y z
N MET A 1 -12.56 -7.75 -17.09
CA MET A 1 -11.68 -8.00 -16.85
C MET A 1 -11.40 -7.89 -15.52
N LYS A 2 -10.90 -8.47 -15.02
CA LYS A 2 -10.70 -8.61 -13.88
C LYS A 2 -9.60 -8.00 -13.34
N ALA A 3 -8.82 -7.51 -13.99
CA ALA A 3 -7.66 -6.84 -13.55
C ALA A 3 -8.00 -5.77 -12.56
N ASP A 4 -9.16 -5.29 -12.60
CA ASP A 4 -9.53 -4.23 -11.73
C ASP A 4 -9.46 -4.58 -10.29
N HIS A 5 -9.54 -5.85 -9.98
CA HIS A 5 -9.53 -6.24 -8.60
C HIS A 5 -8.14 -6.31 -8.06
N ASN A 6 -7.16 -6.36 -8.93
CA ASN A 6 -5.80 -6.45 -8.50
C ASN A 6 -5.14 -5.13 -8.60
N MET A 7 -5.01 -4.48 -7.46
CA MET A 7 -4.32 -3.22 -7.40
C MET A 7 -2.83 -3.49 -7.51
N SER A 8 -2.13 -2.72 -8.31
CA SER A 8 -0.69 -2.88 -8.42
C SER A 8 -0.03 -2.36 -7.15
N GLU A 9 1.23 -2.76 -6.95
CA GLU A 9 1.96 -2.28 -5.79
C GLU A 9 2.06 -0.77 -5.81
N TYR A 10 2.25 -0.21 -6.98
CA TYR A 10 2.37 1.24 -7.10
C TYR A 10 1.07 1.92 -6.68
N GLU A 11 -0.05 1.38 -7.12
CA GLU A 11 -1.34 1.95 -6.75
C GLU A 11 -1.57 1.85 -5.25
N PHE A 12 -1.17 0.73 -4.66
CA PHE A 12 -1.32 0.55 -3.23
C PHE A 12 -0.44 1.55 -2.49
N LEU A 13 0.77 1.76 -2.97
CA LEU A 13 1.68 2.71 -2.38
C LEU A 13 1.10 4.12 -2.42
N GLU A 14 0.49 4.48 -3.53
CA GLU A 14 -0.15 5.77 -3.68
C GLU A 14 -1.32 5.92 -2.71
N MET A 15 -2.07 4.85 -2.54
CA MET A 15 -3.18 4.87 -1.62
C MET A 15 -2.69 5.11 -0.20
N LEU A 16 -1.62 4.46 0.18
CA LEU A 16 -1.05 4.65 1.50
C LEU A 16 -0.59 6.08 1.70
N ASN A 17 0.01 6.66 0.67
CA ASN A 17 0.44 8.05 0.75
C ASN A 17 -0.73 8.98 1.01
N ASP A 18 -1.87 8.62 0.47
CA ASP A 18 -3.06 9.45 0.62
C ASP A 18 -3.71 9.27 1.99
N GLU A 19 -3.64 8.06 2.51
CA GLU A 19 -4.31 7.73 3.76
C GLU A 19 -3.53 8.19 4.98
N TYR A 20 -2.23 8.21 4.90
CA TYR A 20 -1.38 8.49 6.03
C TYR A 20 -0.48 9.68 5.78
N PRO A 21 -0.13 10.41 6.84
CA PRO A 21 0.75 11.57 6.68
C PRO A 21 2.17 11.12 6.34
N PRO A 22 2.96 12.01 5.75
CA PRO A 22 4.34 11.68 5.43
C PRO A 22 5.17 11.41 6.68
N VAL A 23 6.24 10.67 6.48
CA VAL A 23 7.13 10.27 7.55
C VAL A 23 8.39 11.12 7.51
N ASN A 24 8.77 11.66 8.66
CA ASN A 24 9.99 12.45 8.73
C ASN A 24 11.09 11.60 9.32
N LEU A 25 12.13 11.39 8.52
CA LEU A 25 13.27 10.61 8.96
C LEU A 25 14.52 11.47 8.87
N ALA A 26 15.09 11.77 10.02
CA ALA A 26 16.32 12.56 10.09
C ALA A 26 16.19 13.88 9.33
N GLY A 27 15.05 14.53 9.45
CA GLY A 27 14.86 15.82 8.82
C GLY A 27 14.43 15.75 7.36
N ILE A 28 14.29 14.55 6.80
CA ILE A 28 13.87 14.38 5.42
C ILE A 28 12.48 13.78 5.42
N GLU A 29 11.60 14.37 4.63
CA GLU A 29 10.22 13.92 4.58
C GLU A 29 10.01 12.93 3.46
N TYR A 30 9.45 11.78 3.79
CA TYR A 30 9.15 10.73 2.80
C TYR A 30 7.66 10.44 2.83
N SER A 31 7.10 10.08 1.69
CA SER A 31 5.72 9.65 1.68
C SER A 31 5.62 8.33 2.45
N PHE A 32 4.46 8.12 3.06
CA PHE A 32 4.28 6.97 3.96
C PHE A 32 4.51 5.64 3.23
N GLY A 33 3.91 5.48 2.07
CA GLY A 33 4.04 4.23 1.33
C GLY A 33 5.47 3.93 0.95
N TYR A 34 6.19 4.94 0.50
CA TYR A 34 7.58 4.78 0.13
C TYR A 34 8.43 4.39 1.34
N ALA A 35 8.21 5.09 2.44
CA ALA A 35 8.99 4.81 3.65
C ALA A 35 8.72 3.39 4.14
N LEU A 36 7.47 2.97 4.11
CA LEU A 36 7.13 1.64 4.57
C LEU A 36 7.79 0.59 3.69
N LYS A 37 7.73 0.78 2.38
CA LYS A 37 8.31 -0.20 1.47
C LYS A 37 9.82 -0.30 1.63
N GLU A 38 10.48 0.82 1.91
CA GLU A 38 11.93 0.82 2.05
C GLU A 38 12.37 0.27 3.40
N LEU A 39 11.66 0.64 4.46
CA LEU A 39 12.08 0.26 5.79
C LEU A 39 11.58 -1.11 6.22
N ASP A 40 10.43 -1.51 5.75
CA ASP A 40 9.84 -2.77 6.14
C ASP A 40 9.12 -3.38 4.95
N PRO A 41 9.86 -3.86 3.96
CA PRO A 41 9.23 -4.41 2.76
C PRO A 41 8.36 -5.62 3.04
N ILE A 42 8.68 -6.38 4.06
CA ILE A 42 7.87 -7.55 4.41
C ILE A 42 6.50 -7.10 4.89
N ARG A 43 6.48 -6.09 5.74
CA ARG A 43 5.22 -5.57 6.22
C ARG A 43 4.42 -4.96 5.07
N PHE A 44 5.10 -4.29 4.16
CA PHE A 44 4.44 -3.72 2.99
C PHE A 44 3.76 -4.83 2.19
N ASP A 45 4.47 -5.93 1.98
CA ASP A 45 3.92 -7.05 1.22
C ASP A 45 2.71 -7.66 1.91
N VAL A 46 2.79 -7.82 3.23
CA VAL A 46 1.68 -8.39 3.98
C VAL A 46 0.45 -7.50 3.86
N MET A 47 0.64 -6.19 4.02
CA MET A 47 -0.48 -5.27 3.93
C MET A 47 -1.06 -5.24 2.53
N TYR A 48 -0.20 -5.30 1.52
CA TYR A 48 -0.64 -5.29 0.15
C TYR A 48 -1.48 -6.53 -0.16
N ASN A 49 -0.99 -7.69 0.25
CA ASN A 49 -1.72 -8.93 0.01
C ASN A 49 -3.04 -8.96 0.75
N ASP A 50 -3.04 -8.46 1.98
CA ASP A 50 -4.27 -8.41 2.75
C ASP A 50 -5.30 -7.54 2.07
N TYR A 51 -4.85 -6.41 1.56
CA TYR A 51 -5.77 -5.48 0.92
C TYR A 51 -6.34 -6.07 -0.36
N CYS A 52 -5.51 -6.73 -1.14
CA CYS A 52 -5.97 -7.37 -2.37
C CYS A 52 -6.98 -8.46 -2.07
N SER A 53 -6.73 -9.24 -1.02
CA SER A 53 -7.68 -10.26 -0.60
C SER A 53 -9.01 -9.67 -0.20
N MET A 54 -8.95 -8.57 0.52
CA MET A 54 -10.17 -7.91 0.95
C MET A 54 -10.98 -7.43 -0.25
N LEU A 55 -10.30 -6.90 -1.25
CA LEU A 55 -10.98 -6.45 -2.44
C LEU A 55 -11.67 -7.60 -3.16
N GLU A 56 -10.99 -8.73 -3.23
CA GLU A 56 -11.57 -9.88 -3.88
C GLU A 56 -12.80 -10.38 -3.14
N GLU A 57 -12.74 -10.36 -1.83
CA GLU A 57 -13.87 -10.78 -1.03
C GLU A 57 -15.06 -9.87 -1.22
N GLU A 58 -14.79 -8.58 -1.27
CA GLU A 58 -15.86 -7.62 -1.49
C GLU A 58 -16.52 -7.84 -2.83
N ASP A 59 -15.71 -8.10 -3.82
CA ASP A 59 -16.23 -8.34 -5.14
C ASP A 59 -17.09 -9.58 -5.15
N TYR A 60 -16.75 -10.56 -4.34
CA TYR A 60 -17.48 -11.76 -4.28
C TYR A 60 -18.85 -11.58 -3.66
N ALA A 61 -18.95 -10.69 -2.73
CA ALA A 61 -20.22 -10.45 -2.08
C ALA A 61 -21.17 -9.76 -3.05
#